data_85f4283c0929f83158639d6967042c8d
#
_entry.id   85f4283c0929f83158639d6967042c8d
#
_cell.length_a   1.000
_cell.length_b   1.000
_cell.length_c   1.000
_cell.angle_alpha   90.00
_cell.angle_beta   90.00
_cell.angle_gamma   90.00
#
_symmetry.space_group_name_H-M   'P 1'
#
loop_
_entity.id
_entity.type
_entity.pdbx_description
1 polymer ?
#
loop_
_entity_poly.entity_id
_entity_poly.type
_entity_poly.pdbx_seq_one_letter_code
_entity_poly.pdbx_strand_id
1 'polypeptide(L)'
;MMKKFTVLGLTACLLFLAGCKKNQLGGKSTVKGTVAHHERAIPYASVFIKFNAKNFPGADTTIYDDKVRADASGNFSFRCYKGDYYLYGFGFDYTIPPPYHVVGGIPVHVRNRESVNADVAVTEE
;
A
#
# COMPACT_ATOMS: atom_id res chain seq x y z
N MET A 1 1.92 36.06 -34.71
CA MET A 1 1.05 34.91 -34.95
C MET A 1 1.72 33.57 -34.63
N MET A 2 2.95 33.36 -34.97
CA MET A 2 3.63 32.09 -34.67
C MET A 2 3.80 31.80 -33.18
N LYS A 3 3.93 32.83 -32.34
CA LYS A 3 4.08 32.64 -30.87
C LYS A 3 2.86 32.01 -30.19
N LYS A 4 1.65 32.17 -30.72
CA LYS A 4 0.46 31.58 -30.14
C LYS A 4 0.37 30.07 -30.34
N PHE A 5 0.89 29.53 -31.44
CA PHE A 5 0.92 28.09 -31.72
C PHE A 5 1.88 27.34 -30.82
N THR A 6 3.03 27.93 -30.49
CA THR A 6 4.06 27.32 -29.63
C THR A 6 3.55 27.17 -28.19
N VAL A 7 2.82 28.15 -27.67
CA VAL A 7 2.26 28.12 -26.33
C VAL A 7 1.16 27.06 -26.21
N LEU A 8 0.34 26.88 -27.22
CA LEU A 8 -0.73 25.87 -27.22
C LEU A 8 -0.17 24.46 -27.23
N GLY A 9 0.91 24.20 -27.99
CA GLY A 9 1.58 22.92 -28.02
C GLY A 9 2.20 22.53 -26.68
N LEU A 10 2.81 23.49 -25.99
CA LEU A 10 3.42 23.25 -24.69
C LEU A 10 2.40 22.91 -23.62
N THR A 11 1.24 23.58 -23.62
CA THR A 11 0.15 23.31 -22.68
C THR A 11 -0.45 21.93 -22.87
N ALA A 12 -0.60 21.48 -24.12
CA ALA A 12 -1.11 20.13 -24.42
C ALA A 12 -0.13 19.03 -23.94
N CYS A 13 1.18 19.23 -24.07
CA CYS A 13 2.19 18.30 -23.56
C CYS A 13 2.15 18.17 -22.03
N LEU A 14 1.97 19.26 -21.31
CA LEU A 14 1.88 19.25 -19.84
C LEU A 14 0.63 18.49 -19.35
N LEU A 15 -0.50 18.66 -20.02
CA LEU A 15 -1.73 17.93 -19.68
C LEU A 15 -1.59 16.41 -19.91
N PHE A 16 -0.88 16.01 -20.97
CA PHE A 16 -0.63 14.61 -21.26
C PHE A 16 0.26 13.95 -20.21
N LEU A 17 1.32 14.64 -19.73
CA LEU A 17 2.21 14.13 -18.68
C LEU A 17 1.51 13.98 -17.33
N ALA A 18 0.51 14.82 -17.01
CA ALA A 18 -0.22 14.76 -15.75
C ALA A 18 -1.17 13.55 -15.64
N GLY A 19 -1.45 12.80 -16.74
CA GLY A 19 -2.37 11.67 -16.76
C GLY A 19 -1.77 10.30 -16.44
N CYS A 20 -0.44 10.18 -16.25
CA CYS A 20 0.24 8.89 -16.14
C CYS A 20 0.73 8.59 -14.71
N LYS A 21 -0.19 8.52 -13.74
CA LYS A 21 0.15 8.18 -12.35
C LYS A 21 0.06 6.68 -12.11
N LYS A 22 1.05 6.14 -11.40
CA LYS A 22 1.13 4.74 -11.01
C LYS A 22 2.02 4.59 -9.79
N ASN A 23 1.92 3.44 -9.10
CA ASN A 23 2.78 3.07 -7.97
C ASN A 23 2.80 4.14 -6.87
N GLN A 24 1.63 4.67 -6.49
CA GLN A 24 1.50 5.65 -5.40
C GLN A 24 0.08 5.66 -4.84
N LEU A 25 -0.08 6.25 -3.65
CA LEU A 25 -1.40 6.40 -3.03
C LEU A 25 -2.25 7.43 -3.74
N GLY A 26 -3.55 7.35 -3.53
CA GLY A 26 -4.55 8.16 -4.22
C GLY A 26 -5.19 7.37 -5.36
N GLY A 27 -5.89 8.05 -6.26
CA GLY A 27 -6.50 7.39 -7.41
C GLY A 27 -7.80 6.67 -7.12
N LYS A 28 -8.15 5.70 -7.97
CA LYS A 28 -9.48 5.07 -7.98
C LYS A 28 -9.47 3.58 -7.70
N SER A 29 -8.32 2.98 -7.47
CA SER A 29 -8.22 1.59 -7.02
C SER A 29 -8.19 1.53 -5.50
N THR A 30 -8.63 0.42 -4.94
CA THR A 30 -8.67 0.20 -3.49
C THR A 30 -8.00 -1.11 -3.15
N VAL A 31 -7.16 -1.08 -2.11
CA VAL A 31 -6.63 -2.29 -1.48
C VAL A 31 -7.19 -2.35 -0.07
N LYS A 32 -7.75 -3.48 0.30
CA LYS A 32 -8.32 -3.72 1.63
C LYS A 32 -8.01 -5.12 2.08
N GLY A 33 -7.98 -5.33 3.38
CA GLY A 33 -7.74 -6.65 3.94
C GLY A 33 -7.75 -6.62 5.46
N THR A 34 -7.37 -7.75 6.04
CA THR A 34 -7.28 -7.94 7.48
C THR A 34 -5.88 -8.41 7.84
N VAL A 35 -5.31 -7.87 8.91
CA VAL A 35 -4.07 -8.38 9.48
C VAL A 35 -4.44 -9.42 10.54
N ALA A 36 -3.93 -10.64 10.40
CA ALA A 36 -4.28 -11.74 11.31
C ALA A 36 -3.10 -12.65 11.60
N HIS A 37 -3.07 -13.19 12.82
CA HIS A 37 -2.15 -14.22 13.28
C HIS A 37 -2.96 -15.46 13.67
N HIS A 38 -2.77 -16.58 12.94
CA HIS A 38 -3.56 -17.81 13.15
C HIS A 38 -5.08 -17.53 13.22
N GLU A 39 -5.60 -16.81 12.20
CA GLU A 39 -7.02 -16.44 12.10
C GLU A 39 -7.49 -15.43 13.15
N ARG A 40 -6.63 -15.00 14.06
CA ARG A 40 -6.95 -13.97 15.04
C ARG A 40 -6.59 -12.60 14.48
N ALA A 41 -7.56 -11.72 14.37
CA ALA A 41 -7.32 -10.34 13.92
C ALA A 41 -6.37 -9.62 14.88
N ILE A 42 -5.45 -8.83 14.34
CA ILE A 42 -4.51 -8.04 15.12
C ILE A 42 -5.00 -6.59 15.15
N PRO A 43 -5.59 -6.15 16.27
CA PRO A 43 -6.10 -4.79 16.37
C PRO A 43 -5.01 -3.75 16.18
N TYR A 44 -5.34 -2.69 15.45
CA TYR A 44 -4.49 -1.52 15.26
C TYR A 44 -3.10 -1.82 14.67
N ALA A 45 -2.96 -2.92 13.94
CA ALA A 45 -1.72 -3.24 13.26
C ALA A 45 -1.31 -2.14 12.28
N SER A 46 -0.02 -1.88 12.17
CA SER A 46 0.51 -0.99 11.14
C SER A 46 0.76 -1.78 9.87
N VAL A 47 0.31 -1.27 8.74
CA VAL A 47 0.58 -1.85 7.41
C VAL A 47 1.45 -0.87 6.65
N PHE A 48 2.72 -1.21 6.50
CA PHE A 48 3.68 -0.41 5.75
C PHE A 48 3.57 -0.76 4.27
N ILE A 49 3.69 0.25 3.42
CA ILE A 49 3.44 0.14 1.98
C ILE A 49 4.71 0.54 1.23
N LYS A 50 5.27 -0.39 0.45
CA LYS A 50 6.38 -0.10 -0.45
C LYS A 50 5.82 0.02 -1.86
N PHE A 51 6.09 1.13 -2.52
CA PHE A 51 5.67 1.37 -3.90
C PHE A 51 6.60 0.66 -4.87
N ASN A 52 6.03 0.17 -5.96
CA ASN A 52 6.77 -0.45 -7.05
C ASN A 52 7.68 -1.59 -6.56
N ALA A 53 7.12 -2.49 -5.76
CA ALA A 53 7.84 -3.61 -5.18
C ALA A 53 7.04 -4.91 -5.30
N LYS A 54 7.69 -5.95 -5.80
CA LYS A 54 7.10 -7.30 -5.98
C LYS A 54 7.62 -8.30 -4.96
N ASN A 55 8.72 -7.97 -4.28
CA ASN A 55 9.39 -8.84 -3.32
C ASN A 55 9.51 -8.12 -1.98
N PHE A 56 9.72 -8.90 -0.93
CA PHE A 56 9.90 -8.36 0.42
C PHE A 56 11.08 -7.37 0.45
N PRO A 57 10.84 -6.07 0.74
CA PRO A 57 11.92 -5.07 0.77
C PRO A 57 12.85 -5.17 1.96
N GLY A 58 12.42 -5.84 3.03
CA GLY A 58 13.15 -5.94 4.28
C GLY A 58 12.31 -5.53 5.47
N ALA A 59 12.78 -5.84 6.68
CA ALA A 59 12.07 -5.57 7.92
C ALA A 59 12.26 -4.15 8.44
N ASP A 60 13.16 -3.37 7.84
CA ASP A 60 13.37 -1.97 8.21
C ASP A 60 12.19 -1.13 7.70
N THR A 61 11.32 -0.70 8.60
CA THR A 61 10.11 0.05 8.22
C THR A 61 10.38 1.45 7.70
N THR A 62 11.60 1.97 7.92
CA THR A 62 11.97 3.31 7.42
C THR A 62 12.16 3.36 5.92
N ILE A 63 12.35 2.21 5.26
CA ILE A 63 12.50 2.17 3.79
C ILE A 63 11.15 2.13 3.06
N TYR A 64 10.04 1.98 3.76
CA TYR A 64 8.71 1.97 3.16
C TYR A 64 8.25 3.39 2.86
N ASP A 65 7.38 3.51 1.88
CA ASP A 65 6.97 4.82 1.33
C ASP A 65 5.79 5.42 2.08
N ASP A 66 4.92 4.57 2.64
CA ASP A 66 3.75 5.03 3.39
C ASP A 66 3.30 3.94 4.36
N LYS A 67 2.28 4.26 5.17
CA LYS A 67 1.66 3.29 6.05
C LYS A 67 0.20 3.64 6.30
N VAL A 68 -0.59 2.61 6.62
CA VAL A 68 -1.95 2.77 7.13
C VAL A 68 -2.08 1.95 8.40
N ARG A 69 -3.03 2.32 9.24
CA ARG A 69 -3.29 1.61 10.49
C ARG A 69 -4.60 0.83 10.38
N ALA A 70 -4.57 -0.43 10.80
CA ALA A 70 -5.77 -1.23 10.90
C ALA A 70 -6.67 -0.72 12.04
N ASP A 71 -7.96 -1.01 11.94
CA ASP A 71 -8.92 -0.68 12.98
C ASP A 71 -8.90 -1.71 14.13
N ALA A 72 -9.85 -1.60 15.06
CA ALA A 72 -9.96 -2.51 16.21
C ALA A 72 -10.22 -3.97 15.80
N SER A 73 -10.71 -4.20 14.59
CA SER A 73 -10.97 -5.54 14.02
C SER A 73 -9.85 -6.03 13.11
N GLY A 74 -8.73 -5.31 13.05
CA GLY A 74 -7.59 -5.67 12.20
C GLY A 74 -7.78 -5.32 10.72
N ASN A 75 -8.85 -4.65 10.35
CA ASN A 75 -9.15 -4.30 8.97
C ASN A 75 -8.43 -3.01 8.56
N PHE A 76 -7.87 -3.01 7.35
CA PHE A 76 -7.23 -1.84 6.78
C PHE A 76 -7.73 -1.61 5.35
N SER A 77 -7.58 -0.39 4.87
CA SER A 77 -7.94 -0.01 3.51
C SER A 77 -7.16 1.23 3.09
N PHE A 78 -6.77 1.27 1.83
CA PHE A 78 -6.20 2.47 1.24
C PHE A 78 -6.52 2.54 -0.25
N ARG A 79 -6.46 3.75 -0.80
CA ARG A 79 -6.63 3.98 -2.24
C ARG A 79 -5.26 4.17 -2.87
N CYS A 80 -5.12 3.66 -4.11
CA CYS A 80 -3.87 3.78 -4.84
C CYS A 80 -4.12 3.82 -6.35
N TYR A 81 -3.08 4.21 -7.07
CA TYR A 81 -3.02 4.06 -8.53
C TYR A 81 -2.57 2.66 -8.89
N LYS A 82 -2.74 2.25 -10.14
CA LYS A 82 -2.28 0.95 -10.62
C LYS A 82 -0.79 0.75 -10.35
N GLY A 83 -0.39 -0.46 -10.10
CA GLY A 83 1.01 -0.79 -9.89
C GLY A 83 1.22 -1.99 -8.99
N ASP A 84 2.46 -2.17 -8.59
CA ASP A 84 2.88 -3.22 -7.68
C ASP A 84 3.22 -2.62 -6.32
N TYR A 85 2.71 -3.23 -5.27
CA TYR A 85 2.92 -2.78 -3.89
C TYR A 85 3.33 -3.97 -3.04
N TYR A 86 4.18 -3.73 -2.06
CA TYR A 86 4.44 -4.72 -1.01
C TYR A 86 3.89 -4.18 0.30
N LEU A 87 3.08 -5.00 0.96
CA LEU A 87 2.46 -4.66 2.25
C LEU A 87 3.17 -5.44 3.34
N TYR A 88 3.67 -4.73 4.35
CA TYR A 88 4.34 -5.33 5.49
C TYR A 88 3.60 -4.96 6.77
N GLY A 89 2.97 -5.96 7.39
CA GLY A 89 2.20 -5.79 8.62
C GLY A 89 3.07 -5.97 9.87
N PHE A 90 2.84 -5.11 10.85
CA PHE A 90 3.46 -5.18 12.16
C PHE A 90 2.40 -4.92 13.22
N GLY A 91 2.36 -5.77 14.23
CA GLY A 91 1.41 -5.59 15.32
C GLY A 91 1.80 -6.36 16.57
N PHE A 92 0.85 -6.41 17.51
CA PHE A 92 1.05 -7.08 18.78
C PHE A 92 -0.03 -8.13 18.99
N ASP A 93 0.37 -9.35 19.32
CA ASP A 93 -0.54 -10.40 19.73
C ASP A 93 -0.24 -10.75 21.19
N TYR A 94 -1.11 -10.31 22.09
CA TYR A 94 -0.92 -10.49 23.53
C TYR A 94 -1.19 -11.92 24.00
N THR A 95 -1.49 -12.84 23.09
CA THR A 95 -1.65 -14.28 23.41
C THR A 95 -0.35 -15.06 23.25
N ILE A 96 0.71 -14.43 22.74
CA ILE A 96 2.04 -15.02 22.62
C ILE A 96 2.97 -14.45 23.71
N PRO A 97 4.14 -15.07 23.95
CA PRO A 97 5.11 -14.51 24.91
C PRO A 97 5.61 -13.10 24.53
N PRO A 98 5.98 -12.27 25.56
CA PRO A 98 6.57 -10.96 25.29
C PRO A 98 7.82 -11.06 24.39
N PRO A 99 8.09 -10.08 23.54
CA PRO A 99 7.46 -8.75 23.40
C PRO A 99 6.18 -8.69 22.56
N TYR A 100 5.53 -9.79 22.24
CA TYR A 100 4.24 -9.88 21.55
C TYR A 100 4.28 -9.49 20.06
N HIS A 101 5.41 -9.27 19.47
CA HIS A 101 5.54 -8.79 18.09
C HIS A 101 5.17 -9.85 17.07
N VAL A 102 4.34 -9.49 16.11
CA VAL A 102 4.00 -10.31 14.95
C VAL A 102 4.21 -9.49 13.68
N VAL A 103 4.81 -10.10 12.67
CA VAL A 103 5.14 -9.45 11.41
C VAL A 103 4.85 -10.37 10.23
N GLY A 104 4.59 -9.79 9.09
CA GLY A 104 4.41 -10.55 7.86
C GLY A 104 3.99 -9.64 6.71
N GLY A 105 4.12 -10.12 5.49
CA GLY A 105 3.78 -9.29 4.36
C GLY A 105 3.42 -10.06 3.11
N ILE A 106 2.87 -9.35 2.13
CA ILE A 106 2.51 -9.90 0.83
C ILE A 106 2.72 -8.87 -0.28
N PRO A 107 3.05 -9.31 -1.50
CA PRO A 107 2.97 -8.45 -2.67
C PRO A 107 1.52 -8.32 -3.14
N VAL A 108 1.18 -7.18 -3.72
CA VAL A 108 -0.14 -6.91 -4.28
C VAL A 108 0.02 -6.24 -5.64
N HIS A 109 -0.61 -6.81 -6.66
CA HIS A 109 -0.70 -6.17 -7.97
C HIS A 109 -2.07 -5.54 -8.14
N VAL A 110 -2.11 -4.25 -8.47
CA VAL A 110 -3.35 -3.47 -8.56
C VAL A 110 -3.49 -2.94 -9.99
N ARG A 111 -4.65 -3.21 -10.58
CA ARG A 111 -5.04 -2.67 -11.88
C ARG A 111 -5.81 -1.39 -11.71
N ASN A 112 -6.00 -0.69 -12.81
CA ASN A 112 -6.76 0.55 -12.83
C ASN A 112 -8.21 0.31 -12.38
N ARG A 113 -8.70 1.09 -11.44
CA ARG A 113 -10.08 1.03 -10.90
C ARG A 113 -10.46 -0.33 -10.30
N GLU A 114 -9.50 -1.07 -9.83
CA GLU A 114 -9.70 -2.39 -9.23
C GLU A 114 -9.86 -2.26 -7.71
N SER A 115 -10.67 -3.14 -7.12
CA SER A 115 -10.72 -3.34 -5.67
C SER A 115 -10.09 -4.71 -5.38
N VAL A 116 -8.99 -4.71 -4.63
CA VAL A 116 -8.22 -5.92 -4.31
C VAL A 116 -8.35 -6.24 -2.83
N ASN A 117 -8.60 -7.50 -2.51
CA ASN A 117 -8.53 -7.99 -1.14
C ASN A 117 -7.13 -8.56 -0.89
N ALA A 118 -6.43 -8.03 0.11
CA ALA A 118 -5.05 -8.38 0.42
C ALA A 118 -4.90 -8.61 1.92
N ASP A 119 -5.27 -9.80 2.37
CA ASP A 119 -5.12 -10.18 3.77
C ASP A 119 -3.65 -10.41 4.09
N VAL A 120 -3.18 -9.84 5.19
CA VAL A 120 -1.79 -9.93 5.64
C VAL A 120 -1.71 -10.92 6.80
N ALA A 121 -1.12 -12.07 6.53
CA ALA A 121 -0.83 -13.06 7.57
C ALA A 121 0.47 -12.69 8.28
N VAL A 122 0.42 -12.54 9.58
CA VAL A 122 1.59 -12.23 10.41
C VAL A 122 1.94 -13.41 11.30
N THR A 123 3.23 -13.51 11.65
CA THR A 123 3.76 -14.57 12.50
C THR A 123 4.67 -13.98 13.56
N GLU A 124 5.02 -14.78 14.55
CA GLU A 124 5.99 -14.39 15.58
C GLU A 124 7.33 -14.05 14.94
N GLU A 125 7.94 -12.99 15.42
CA GLU A 125 9.23 -12.50 14.96
C GLU A 125 10.40 -13.34 15.47
#